data_b5ccf677ebb6503eab14e7d5069f0a81
#
_entry.id   b5ccf677ebb6503eab14e7d5069f0a81
#
_cell.length_a   1.000
_cell.length_b   1.000
_cell.length_c   1.000
_cell.angle_alpha   90.00
_cell.angle_beta   90.00
_cell.angle_gamma   90.00
#
_symmetry.space_group_name_H-M   'P 1'
#
loop_
_entity.id
_entity.type
_entity.pdbx_description
1 polymer ?
#
loop_
_entity_poly.entity_id
_entity_poly.type
_entity_poly.pdbx_seq_one_letter_code
_entity_poly.pdbx_strand_id
1 'polypeptide(L)'
;MTLWRIRATVDDRPGFLSVLTASLALRKVNILSVQVHTTETGAVDDFLVEAPEHLTRADLVDAVQRGRGRDPWVSPADVRGLVDEPTRVLALAAKVLDGTATLEEAIAALLGDCDISWRAGATTKSSAVAAAGFTATGMQLPDPAGGTLYVRRPAPAFTPAEYARAQALVEVAKVGARHTAS
;
A
#
# COMPACT_ATOMS: atom_id res chain seq x y z
N MET A 1 -3.74 10.67 22.32
CA MET A 1 -3.06 10.65 20.99
C MET A 1 -3.62 9.50 20.19
N THR A 2 -3.93 9.70 18.92
CA THR A 2 -4.54 8.72 18.02
C THR A 2 -3.62 8.47 16.83
N LEU A 3 -3.48 7.22 16.42
CA LEU A 3 -2.68 6.83 15.27
C LEU A 3 -3.48 6.98 13.97
N TRP A 4 -2.85 7.56 12.96
CA TRP A 4 -3.41 7.74 11.63
C TRP A 4 -2.41 7.36 10.56
N ARG A 5 -2.92 6.83 9.46
CA ARG A 5 -2.18 6.70 8.21
C ARG A 5 -2.66 7.78 7.25
N ILE A 6 -1.72 8.53 6.70
CA ILE A 6 -1.99 9.61 5.76
C ILE A 6 -1.22 9.31 4.48
N ARG A 7 -1.90 9.36 3.35
CA ARG A 7 -1.25 9.29 2.04
C ARG A 7 -1.65 10.51 1.23
N ALA A 8 -0.67 11.12 0.57
CA ALA A 8 -0.88 12.29 -0.27
C ALA A 8 0.07 12.31 -1.46
N THR A 9 -0.37 12.86 -2.57
CA THR A 9 0.48 13.14 -3.73
C THR A 9 1.06 14.54 -3.60
N VAL A 10 2.38 14.67 -3.79
CA VAL A 10 3.09 15.95 -3.84
C VAL A 10 3.88 16.06 -5.14
N ASP A 11 4.29 17.26 -5.50
CA ASP A 11 5.24 17.43 -6.61
C ASP A 11 6.61 16.87 -6.19
N ASP A 12 7.22 16.06 -7.05
CA ASP A 12 8.56 15.50 -6.81
C ASP A 12 9.63 16.55 -7.05
N ARG A 13 9.76 17.47 -6.09
CA ARG A 13 10.73 18.58 -6.11
C ARG A 13 11.28 18.83 -4.71
N PRO A 14 12.53 19.26 -4.60
CA PRO A 14 13.12 19.64 -3.31
C PRO A 14 12.23 20.64 -2.54
N GLY A 15 11.98 20.35 -1.26
CA GLY A 15 11.24 21.23 -0.37
C GLY A 15 9.73 20.92 -0.25
N PHE A 16 9.10 20.19 -1.17
CA PHE A 16 7.65 19.91 -1.08
C PHE A 16 7.30 19.07 0.14
N LEU A 17 8.05 18.02 0.42
CA LEU A 17 7.86 17.22 1.63
C LEU A 17 8.00 18.07 2.89
N SER A 18 8.93 19.05 2.93
CA SER A 18 9.10 19.92 4.09
C SER A 18 7.91 20.84 4.33
N VAL A 19 7.24 21.31 3.28
CA VAL A 19 6.02 22.12 3.40
C VAL A 19 4.88 21.29 3.97
N LEU A 20 4.73 20.04 3.51
CA LEU A 20 3.70 19.13 4.01
C LEU A 20 3.94 18.76 5.48
N THR A 21 5.18 18.40 5.84
CA THR A 21 5.53 18.06 7.22
C THR A 21 5.41 19.26 8.18
N ALA A 22 5.76 20.46 7.72
CA ALA A 22 5.56 21.69 8.50
C ALA A 22 4.06 21.96 8.77
N SER A 23 3.19 21.74 7.78
CA SER A 23 1.74 21.89 7.94
C SER A 23 1.15 20.91 8.98
N LEU A 24 1.64 19.67 9.01
CA LEU A 24 1.28 18.69 10.04
C LEU A 24 1.82 19.09 11.43
N ALA A 25 3.07 19.55 11.49
CA ALA A 25 3.71 19.99 12.74
C ALA A 25 2.99 21.17 13.39
N LEU A 26 2.47 22.13 12.62
CA LEU A 26 1.67 23.26 13.12
C LEU A 26 0.41 22.80 13.86
N ARG A 27 -0.10 21.60 13.58
CA ARG A 27 -1.22 20.96 14.28
C ARG A 27 -0.77 19.98 15.37
N LYS A 28 0.51 20.01 15.75
CA LYS A 28 1.12 19.12 16.75
C LYS A 28 1.00 17.63 16.39
N VAL A 29 0.94 17.33 15.09
CA VAL A 29 0.98 15.95 14.58
C VAL A 29 2.43 15.50 14.56
N ASN A 30 2.71 14.37 15.22
CA ASN A 30 4.03 13.74 15.26
C ASN A 30 4.12 12.68 14.16
N ILE A 31 5.16 12.75 13.34
CA ILE A 31 5.41 11.78 12.26
C ILE A 31 6.26 10.63 12.82
N LEU A 32 5.73 9.43 12.82
CA LEU A 32 6.40 8.21 13.27
C LEU A 32 7.20 7.56 12.16
N SER A 33 6.65 7.55 10.94
CA SER A 33 7.36 7.11 9.74
C SER A 33 6.84 7.84 8.50
N VAL A 34 7.69 7.91 7.47
CA VAL A 34 7.32 8.39 6.15
C VAL A 34 7.99 7.51 5.08
N GLN A 35 7.23 7.14 4.06
CA GLN A 35 7.72 6.47 2.85
C GLN A 35 7.35 7.32 1.64
N VAL A 36 8.34 7.61 0.82
CA VAL A 36 8.18 8.40 -0.41
C VAL A 36 8.25 7.45 -1.61
N HIS A 37 7.23 7.47 -2.45
CA HIS A 37 7.15 6.65 -3.65
C HIS A 37 7.08 7.56 -4.88
N THR A 38 8.17 7.64 -5.64
CA THR A 38 8.20 8.38 -6.91
C THR A 38 7.28 7.71 -7.92
N THR A 39 6.46 8.50 -8.59
CA THR A 39 5.51 8.10 -9.63
C THR A 39 5.68 9.01 -10.87
N GLU A 40 5.05 8.65 -11.97
CA GLU A 40 5.08 9.50 -13.19
C GLU A 40 4.45 10.89 -12.99
N THR A 41 3.55 11.03 -12.01
CA THR A 41 2.78 12.25 -11.75
C THR A 41 3.25 13.04 -10.53
N GLY A 42 4.36 12.64 -9.90
CA GLY A 42 4.90 13.24 -8.69
C GLY A 42 5.37 12.18 -7.69
N ALA A 43 5.44 12.52 -6.43
CA ALA A 43 5.71 11.59 -5.34
C ALA A 43 4.43 11.31 -4.55
N VAL A 44 4.23 10.07 -4.14
CA VAL A 44 3.21 9.67 -3.18
C VAL A 44 3.88 9.47 -1.83
N ASP A 45 3.55 10.33 -0.89
CA ASP A 45 4.04 10.28 0.49
C ASP A 45 3.05 9.51 1.37
N ASP A 46 3.54 8.47 2.05
CA ASP A 46 2.76 7.63 2.96
C ASP A 46 3.31 7.82 4.37
N PHE A 47 2.50 8.39 5.26
CA PHE A 47 2.87 8.72 6.62
C PHE A 47 2.13 7.83 7.61
N LEU A 48 2.83 7.36 8.64
CA LEU A 48 2.23 6.95 9.90
C LEU A 48 2.46 8.08 10.90
N VAL A 49 1.38 8.58 11.49
CA VAL A 49 1.44 9.73 12.39
C VAL A 49 0.67 9.48 13.67
N GLU A 50 1.08 10.19 14.71
CA GLU A 50 0.37 10.31 15.96
C GLU A 50 -0.18 11.74 16.10
N ALA A 51 -1.50 11.86 16.23
CA ALA A 51 -2.19 13.14 16.30
C ALA A 51 -2.91 13.34 17.63
N PRO A 52 -3.08 14.59 18.09
CA PRO A 52 -3.93 14.91 19.23
C PRO A 52 -5.36 14.40 19.04
N GLU A 53 -5.99 13.88 20.10
CA GLU A 53 -7.32 13.26 20.06
C GLU A 53 -8.44 14.17 19.56
N HIS A 54 -8.28 15.49 19.72
CA HIS A 54 -9.26 16.45 19.24
C HIS A 54 -9.22 16.67 17.73
N LEU A 55 -8.16 16.21 17.03
CA LEU A 55 -8.09 16.32 15.57
C LEU A 55 -8.90 15.23 14.91
N THR A 56 -9.78 15.66 14.03
CA THR A 56 -10.61 14.79 13.22
C THR A 56 -9.89 14.41 11.91
N ARG A 57 -10.45 13.43 11.18
CA ARG A 57 -10.01 13.12 9.82
C ARG A 57 -10.03 14.35 8.91
N ALA A 58 -11.07 15.19 9.01
CA ALA A 58 -11.21 16.40 8.20
C ALA A 58 -10.09 17.42 8.50
N ASP A 59 -9.69 17.56 9.76
CA ASP A 59 -8.59 18.44 10.16
C ASP A 59 -7.24 17.98 9.57
N LEU A 60 -7.03 16.68 9.50
CA LEU A 60 -5.81 16.10 8.91
C LEU A 60 -5.81 16.26 7.39
N VAL A 61 -6.96 16.07 6.73
CA VAL A 61 -7.13 16.34 5.29
C VAL A 61 -6.82 17.81 4.99
N ASP A 62 -7.39 18.75 5.75
CA ASP A 62 -7.11 20.18 5.59
C ASP A 62 -5.62 20.52 5.82
N ALA A 63 -4.98 19.91 6.82
CA ALA A 63 -3.54 20.08 7.04
C ALA A 63 -2.71 19.63 5.82
N VAL A 64 -3.03 18.48 5.24
CA VAL A 64 -2.36 17.97 4.04
C VAL A 64 -2.54 18.93 2.85
N GLN A 65 -3.76 19.41 2.61
CA GLN A 65 -4.07 20.33 1.51
C GLN A 65 -3.33 21.68 1.67
N ARG A 66 -3.29 22.23 2.89
CA ARG A 66 -2.49 23.44 3.20
C ARG A 66 -1.00 23.20 3.01
N GLY A 67 -0.53 21.99 3.26
CA GLY A 67 0.82 21.53 2.98
C GLY A 67 1.11 21.22 1.51
N ARG A 68 0.18 21.61 0.58
CA ARG A 68 0.25 21.36 -0.87
C ARG A 68 0.17 19.88 -1.27
N GLY A 69 -0.30 19.01 -0.38
CA GLY A 69 -0.63 17.63 -0.72
C GLY A 69 -1.94 17.55 -1.50
N ARG A 70 -1.93 16.76 -2.57
CA ARG A 70 -3.11 16.45 -3.39
C ARG A 70 -3.63 15.07 -3.06
N ASP A 71 -4.88 14.81 -3.38
CA ASP A 71 -5.56 13.51 -3.21
C ASP A 71 -5.35 12.90 -1.81
N PRO A 72 -5.58 13.68 -0.72
CA PRO A 72 -5.32 13.20 0.63
C PRO A 72 -6.23 12.04 0.98
N TRP A 73 -5.61 10.93 1.36
CA TRP A 73 -6.29 9.80 1.99
C TRP A 73 -5.84 9.70 3.44
N VAL A 74 -6.80 9.67 4.35
CA VAL A 74 -6.57 9.62 5.80
C VAL A 74 -7.42 8.52 6.40
N SER A 75 -6.81 7.61 7.14
CA SER A 75 -7.50 6.51 7.83
C SER A 75 -6.93 6.31 9.23
N PRO A 76 -7.73 5.91 10.22
CA PRO A 76 -7.21 5.43 11.49
C PRO A 76 -6.20 4.30 11.28
N ALA A 77 -5.15 4.30 12.08
CA ALA A 77 -4.17 3.22 12.13
C ALA A 77 -4.19 2.55 13.50
N ASP A 78 -3.87 1.27 13.54
CA ASP A 78 -3.69 0.53 14.78
C ASP A 78 -2.20 0.34 15.13
N VAL A 79 -1.94 -0.27 16.28
CA VAL A 79 -0.57 -0.56 16.75
C VAL A 79 0.19 -1.49 15.79
N ARG A 80 -0.53 -2.28 14.98
CA ARG A 80 0.10 -3.13 13.94
C ARG A 80 0.73 -2.31 12.83
N GLY A 81 0.28 -1.06 12.63
CA GLY A 81 0.92 -0.11 11.72
C GLY A 81 2.30 0.37 12.20
N LEU A 82 2.66 0.15 13.47
CA LEU A 82 4.01 0.43 14.00
C LEU A 82 5.05 -0.63 13.61
N VAL A 83 4.60 -1.84 13.22
CA VAL A 83 5.51 -2.85 12.66
C VAL A 83 5.97 -2.35 11.30
N ASP A 84 7.29 -2.33 11.09
CA ASP A 84 7.85 -1.90 9.83
C ASP A 84 7.38 -2.80 8.67
N GLU A 85 7.22 -2.22 7.50
CA GLU A 85 6.69 -2.91 6.32
C GLU A 85 7.52 -4.16 5.94
N PRO A 86 8.87 -4.12 5.95
CA PRO A 86 9.70 -5.32 5.70
C PRO A 86 9.39 -6.48 6.64
N THR A 87 9.33 -6.23 7.94
CA THR A 87 8.99 -7.26 8.95
C THR A 87 7.61 -7.86 8.69
N ARG A 88 6.63 -7.02 8.33
CA ARG A 88 5.28 -7.47 8.00
C ARG A 88 5.24 -8.37 6.76
N VAL A 89 5.97 -7.97 5.70
CA VAL A 89 6.07 -8.78 4.47
C VAL A 89 6.73 -10.13 4.74
N LEU A 90 7.81 -10.18 5.52
CA LEU A 90 8.48 -11.43 5.90
C LEU A 90 7.55 -12.36 6.70
N ALA A 91 6.76 -11.81 7.62
CA ALA A 91 5.79 -12.60 8.38
C ALA A 91 4.67 -13.17 7.48
N LEU A 92 4.20 -12.41 6.48
CA LEU A 92 3.23 -12.90 5.51
C LEU A 92 3.84 -13.98 4.61
N ALA A 93 5.07 -13.79 4.15
CA ALA A 93 5.79 -14.78 3.36
C ALA A 93 5.97 -16.12 4.11
N ALA A 94 6.32 -16.06 5.40
CA ALA A 94 6.42 -17.25 6.23
C ALA A 94 5.07 -18.00 6.31
N LYS A 95 3.96 -17.28 6.53
CA LYS A 95 2.62 -17.88 6.58
C LYS A 95 2.18 -18.52 5.26
N VAL A 96 2.59 -17.95 4.11
CA VAL A 96 2.32 -18.55 2.81
C VAL A 96 3.14 -19.83 2.63
N LEU A 97 4.40 -19.85 3.07
CA LEU A 97 5.28 -21.01 2.94
C LEU A 97 4.86 -22.19 3.84
N ASP A 98 4.42 -21.91 5.06
CA ASP A 98 3.97 -22.94 6.00
C ASP A 98 2.49 -23.35 5.81
N GLY A 99 1.79 -22.72 4.86
CA GLY A 99 0.40 -23.01 4.52
C GLY A 99 -0.62 -22.50 5.53
N THR A 100 -0.22 -21.66 6.50
CA THR A 100 -1.14 -21.06 7.48
C THR A 100 -1.91 -19.86 6.93
N ALA A 101 -1.53 -19.35 5.74
CA ALA A 101 -2.29 -18.39 4.98
C ALA A 101 -2.22 -18.72 3.48
N THR A 102 -3.33 -18.50 2.79
CA THR A 102 -3.37 -18.53 1.32
C THR A 102 -2.67 -17.31 0.74
N LEU A 103 -2.26 -17.38 -0.54
CA LEU A 103 -1.70 -16.21 -1.24
C LEU A 103 -2.69 -15.03 -1.24
N GLU A 104 -3.98 -15.29 -1.47
CA GLU A 104 -5.04 -14.28 -1.47
C GLU A 104 -5.14 -13.57 -0.11
N GLU A 105 -5.18 -14.33 1.00
CA GLU A 105 -5.21 -13.79 2.36
C GLU A 105 -3.95 -12.95 2.67
N ALA A 106 -2.78 -13.41 2.22
CA ALA A 106 -1.53 -12.68 2.42
C ALA A 106 -1.51 -11.35 1.62
N ILE A 107 -2.03 -11.35 0.37
CA ILE A 107 -2.15 -10.14 -0.44
C ILE A 107 -3.17 -9.18 0.19
N ALA A 108 -4.33 -9.67 0.65
CA ALA A 108 -5.32 -8.85 1.34
C ALA A 108 -4.73 -8.22 2.61
N ALA A 109 -4.00 -8.99 3.41
CA ALA A 109 -3.33 -8.49 4.60
C ALA A 109 -2.21 -7.48 4.29
N LEU A 110 -1.51 -7.64 3.16
CA LEU A 110 -0.47 -6.71 2.71
C LEU A 110 -1.05 -5.36 2.27
N LEU A 111 -2.11 -5.41 1.46
CA LEU A 111 -2.62 -4.23 0.75
C LEU A 111 -3.74 -3.49 1.51
N GLY A 112 -4.34 -4.12 2.52
CA GLY A 112 -5.47 -3.57 3.28
C GLY A 112 -6.80 -3.70 2.52
N ASP A 113 -7.71 -2.75 2.72
CA ASP A 113 -9.04 -2.75 2.10
C ASP A 113 -8.95 -2.78 0.57
N CYS A 114 -9.07 -3.96 0.00
CA CYS A 114 -9.10 -4.20 -1.45
C CYS A 114 -10.00 -5.38 -1.77
N ASP A 115 -10.61 -5.34 -2.94
CA ASP A 115 -11.35 -6.46 -3.51
C ASP A 115 -10.38 -7.35 -4.28
N ILE A 116 -10.39 -8.65 -3.98
CA ILE A 116 -9.59 -9.64 -4.69
C ILE A 116 -10.54 -10.62 -5.36
N SER A 117 -10.30 -10.90 -6.63
CA SER A 117 -11.03 -11.92 -7.38
C SER A 117 -10.09 -12.76 -8.21
N TRP A 118 -10.30 -14.08 -8.17
CA TRP A 118 -9.54 -15.01 -8.98
C TRP A 118 -10.27 -15.31 -10.28
N ARG A 119 -9.53 -15.48 -11.39
CA ARG A 119 -10.07 -15.90 -12.69
C ARG A 119 -9.20 -17.00 -13.30
N ALA A 120 -9.83 -18.05 -13.80
CA ALA A 120 -9.17 -19.10 -14.56
C ALA A 120 -8.70 -18.57 -15.93
N GLY A 121 -7.53 -19.04 -16.41
CA GLY A 121 -7.02 -18.76 -17.75
C GLY A 121 -5.89 -17.75 -17.79
N ALA A 122 -5.23 -17.66 -18.95
CA ALA A 122 -4.13 -16.74 -19.17
C ALA A 122 -4.60 -15.29 -19.09
N THR A 123 -3.74 -14.44 -18.53
CA THR A 123 -3.91 -13.00 -18.41
C THR A 123 -4.37 -12.39 -19.73
N THR A 124 -5.64 -12.07 -19.87
CA THR A 124 -6.10 -11.20 -20.96
C THR A 124 -5.54 -9.82 -20.67
N LYS A 125 -4.51 -9.43 -21.40
CA LYS A 125 -3.87 -8.13 -21.29
C LYS A 125 -4.90 -7.05 -21.63
N SER A 126 -5.58 -6.50 -20.64
CA SER A 126 -6.23 -5.21 -20.78
C SER A 126 -5.12 -4.17 -21.01
N SER A 127 -5.20 -3.43 -22.09
CA SER A 127 -4.08 -2.65 -22.65
C SER A 127 -3.43 -1.62 -21.71
N ALA A 128 -4.11 -1.19 -20.65
CA ALA A 128 -3.58 -0.22 -19.67
C ALA A 128 -2.81 -0.87 -18.50
N VAL A 129 -3.19 -2.10 -18.09
CA VAL A 129 -2.47 -2.84 -17.03
C VAL A 129 -1.28 -3.60 -17.61
N ALA A 130 -1.20 -3.75 -18.93
CA ALA A 130 -0.27 -4.67 -19.59
C ALA A 130 1.20 -4.25 -19.57
N ALA A 131 1.51 -2.95 -19.46
CA ALA A 131 2.89 -2.47 -19.50
C ALA A 131 3.55 -2.44 -18.11
N ALA A 132 2.81 -2.08 -17.05
CA ALA A 132 3.34 -1.91 -15.70
C ALA A 132 2.84 -3.00 -14.71
N GLY A 133 1.88 -3.84 -15.11
CA GLY A 133 1.26 -4.87 -14.25
C GLY A 133 0.27 -4.30 -13.23
N PHE A 134 0.19 -2.99 -13.06
CA PHE A 134 -0.76 -2.31 -12.17
C PHE A 134 -1.15 -0.93 -12.69
N THR A 135 -2.22 -0.40 -12.12
CA THR A 135 -2.72 0.98 -12.29
C THR A 135 -2.97 1.59 -10.92
N ALA A 136 -3.38 2.85 -10.87
CA ALA A 136 -3.75 3.51 -9.61
C ALA A 136 -4.82 2.72 -8.82
N THR A 137 -5.73 2.01 -9.48
CA THR A 137 -6.89 1.35 -8.84
C THR A 137 -6.94 -0.17 -9.01
N GLY A 138 -5.96 -0.77 -9.69
CA GLY A 138 -5.97 -2.21 -9.93
C GLY A 138 -4.60 -2.80 -10.23
N MET A 139 -4.42 -4.07 -9.88
CA MET A 139 -3.25 -4.86 -10.28
C MET A 139 -3.66 -6.29 -10.66
N GLN A 140 -2.84 -6.94 -11.45
CA GLN A 140 -2.99 -8.32 -11.86
C GLN A 140 -1.76 -9.11 -11.42
N LEU A 141 -1.99 -10.20 -10.71
CA LEU A 141 -0.94 -11.05 -10.18
C LEU A 141 -1.17 -12.50 -10.65
N PRO A 142 -0.15 -13.19 -11.19
CA PRO A 142 -0.30 -14.59 -11.57
C PRO A 142 -0.47 -15.45 -10.32
N ASP A 143 -1.45 -16.37 -10.36
CA ASP A 143 -1.63 -17.35 -9.29
C ASP A 143 -0.76 -18.59 -9.59
N PRO A 144 0.11 -19.06 -8.67
CA PRO A 144 0.88 -20.28 -8.85
C PRO A 144 0.05 -21.54 -9.06
N ALA A 145 -1.18 -21.58 -8.55
CA ALA A 145 -2.13 -22.68 -8.78
C ALA A 145 -2.80 -22.62 -10.17
N GLY A 146 -2.49 -21.62 -10.96
CA GLY A 146 -3.08 -21.33 -12.27
C GLY A 146 -4.09 -20.21 -12.21
N GLY A 147 -4.17 -19.42 -13.30
CA GLY A 147 -5.06 -18.26 -13.36
C GLY A 147 -4.41 -16.94 -12.91
N THR A 148 -5.25 -15.97 -12.59
CA THR A 148 -4.83 -14.60 -12.25
C THR A 148 -5.67 -14.05 -11.11
N LEU A 149 -5.02 -13.46 -10.12
CA LEU A 149 -5.64 -12.64 -9.09
C LEU A 149 -5.78 -11.21 -9.59
N TYR A 150 -6.99 -10.70 -9.57
CA TYR A 150 -7.34 -9.31 -9.86
C TYR A 150 -7.59 -8.59 -8.57
N VAL A 151 -6.74 -7.62 -8.25
CA VAL A 151 -6.83 -6.82 -7.03
C VAL A 151 -7.31 -5.44 -7.40
N ARG A 152 -8.34 -4.93 -6.72
CA ARG A 152 -8.93 -3.61 -6.96
C ARG A 152 -9.09 -2.85 -5.66
N ARG A 153 -8.78 -1.56 -5.71
CA ARG A 153 -8.96 -0.63 -4.61
C ARG A 153 -9.28 0.76 -5.17
N PRO A 154 -10.42 1.38 -4.81
CA PRO A 154 -10.77 2.70 -5.32
C PRO A 154 -9.85 3.79 -4.77
N ALA A 155 -9.45 3.68 -3.49
CA ALA A 155 -8.54 4.60 -2.80
C ALA A 155 -7.90 3.90 -1.57
N PRO A 156 -6.68 4.28 -1.21
CA PRO A 156 -5.74 5.14 -1.94
C PRO A 156 -5.16 4.43 -3.16
N ALA A 157 -4.59 5.20 -4.11
CA ALA A 157 -3.93 4.65 -5.29
C ALA A 157 -2.83 3.64 -4.92
N PHE A 158 -2.68 2.58 -5.71
CA PHE A 158 -1.57 1.64 -5.55
C PHE A 158 -0.24 2.29 -5.87
N THR A 159 0.79 1.92 -5.11
CA THR A 159 2.16 2.36 -5.33
C THR A 159 2.99 1.27 -6.02
N PRO A 160 4.09 1.65 -6.72
CA PRO A 160 5.03 0.67 -7.27
C PRO A 160 5.57 -0.31 -6.21
N ALA A 161 5.80 0.18 -4.99
CA ALA A 161 6.30 -0.65 -3.90
C ALA A 161 5.25 -1.67 -3.41
N GLU A 162 3.96 -1.32 -3.34
CA GLU A 162 2.89 -2.27 -3.02
C GLU A 162 2.81 -3.37 -4.08
N TYR A 163 2.90 -3.01 -5.36
CA TYR A 163 2.92 -3.99 -6.45
C TYR A 163 4.13 -4.93 -6.38
N ALA A 164 5.34 -4.38 -6.18
CA ALA A 164 6.54 -5.18 -6.06
C ALA A 164 6.49 -6.17 -4.89
N ARG A 165 5.95 -5.76 -3.73
CA ARG A 165 5.75 -6.64 -2.57
C ARG A 165 4.73 -7.74 -2.84
N ALA A 166 3.62 -7.41 -3.51
CA ALA A 166 2.63 -8.40 -3.91
C ALA A 166 3.21 -9.43 -4.89
N GLN A 167 4.02 -9.00 -5.86
CA GLN A 167 4.76 -9.89 -6.74
C GLN A 167 5.74 -10.80 -5.97
N ALA A 168 6.45 -10.27 -4.98
CA ALA A 168 7.36 -11.06 -4.16
C ALA A 168 6.60 -12.16 -3.39
N LEU A 169 5.40 -11.91 -2.87
CA LEU A 169 4.56 -12.94 -2.25
C LEU A 169 4.13 -14.02 -3.26
N VAL A 170 3.82 -13.64 -4.51
CA VAL A 170 3.54 -14.62 -5.57
C VAL A 170 4.76 -15.53 -5.82
N GLU A 171 5.96 -14.97 -5.88
CA GLU A 171 7.18 -15.79 -6.07
C GLU A 171 7.43 -16.73 -4.88
N VAL A 172 7.17 -16.28 -3.66
CA VAL A 172 7.23 -17.14 -2.45
C VAL A 172 6.22 -18.29 -2.55
N ALA A 173 4.98 -18.01 -2.95
CA ALA A 173 3.95 -19.04 -3.12
C ALA A 173 4.33 -20.06 -4.21
N LYS A 174 4.97 -19.64 -5.31
CA LYS A 174 5.49 -20.56 -6.34
C LYS A 174 6.55 -21.53 -5.79
N VAL A 175 7.39 -21.05 -4.87
CA VAL A 175 8.40 -21.89 -4.21
C VAL A 175 7.72 -22.90 -3.31
N GLY A 176 6.76 -22.48 -2.48
CA GLY A 176 5.98 -23.35 -1.61
C GLY A 176 5.26 -24.47 -2.38
N ALA A 177 4.57 -24.11 -3.47
CA ALA A 177 3.84 -25.08 -4.30
C ALA A 177 4.75 -26.17 -4.92
N ARG A 178 5.99 -25.83 -5.25
CA ARG A 178 6.97 -26.81 -5.77
C ARG A 178 7.45 -27.81 -4.72
N HIS A 179 7.56 -27.39 -3.46
CA HIS A 179 8.01 -28.25 -2.36
C HIS A 179 6.92 -29.23 -1.89
N THR A 180 5.65 -28.88 -2.05
CA THR A 180 4.53 -29.77 -1.70
C THR A 180 4.19 -30.80 -2.79
N ALA A 181 4.69 -30.61 -4.01
CA ALA A 181 4.51 -31.51 -5.16
C ALA A 181 5.64 -32.54 -5.32
N SER A 182 6.67 -32.52 -4.46
CA SER A 182 7.81 -33.45 -4.43
C SER A 182 7.69 -34.43 -3.30
#